data_e791fd4d8883e925ee5d3f3f9d1785e6
#
_entry.id   e791fd4d8883e925ee5d3f3f9d1785e6
#
_cell.length_a   1.000
_cell.length_b   1.000
_cell.length_c   1.000
_cell.angle_alpha   90.00
_cell.angle_beta   90.00
_cell.angle_gamma   90.00
#
_symmetry.space_group_name_H-M   'P 1'
#
loop_
_entity.id
_entity.type
_entity.pdbx_description
1 polymer ?
#
loop_
_entity_poly.entity_id
_entity_poly.type
_entity_poly.pdbx_seq_one_letter_code
_entity_poly.pdbx_strand_id
1 'polypeptide(L)'
;MFAANGRLVSAGNELVAHLGLTSAWWQVLAALHYAPTPLPAASIARNMGLTRQAVQRIVDVLAEHGLVEFQPNPQHLRAKLVVLTRAGIKAVKGAENAVAPVDQAIADKIGIDRIRDAVRTLEEMSAVISEYLGDAPSASSSIVELQE
;
A
#
# COMPACT_ATOMS: atom_id res chain seq x y z
N MET A 1 -10.03 -8.05 16.76
CA MET A 1 -9.76 -7.66 15.38
C MET A 1 -9.72 -6.13 15.21
N PHE A 2 -10.81 -5.36 15.42
CA PHE A 2 -10.83 -3.89 15.23
C PHE A 2 -9.80 -3.13 16.05
N ALA A 3 -9.62 -3.45 17.34
CA ALA A 3 -8.64 -2.79 18.19
C ALA A 3 -7.18 -3.03 17.74
N ALA A 4 -6.88 -4.21 17.21
CA ALA A 4 -5.56 -4.53 16.66
C ALA A 4 -5.31 -3.72 15.38
N ASN A 5 -6.28 -3.69 14.46
CA ASN A 5 -6.19 -2.88 13.24
C ASN A 5 -5.98 -1.39 13.56
N GLY A 6 -6.76 -0.82 14.48
CA GLY A 6 -6.62 0.57 14.88
C GLY A 6 -5.22 0.89 15.43
N ARG A 7 -4.65 0.01 16.27
CA ARG A 7 -3.29 0.18 16.80
C ARG A 7 -2.22 0.07 15.71
N LEU A 8 -2.36 -0.86 14.76
CA LEU A 8 -1.40 -1.00 13.65
C LEU A 8 -1.41 0.24 12.74
N VAL A 9 -2.58 0.77 12.42
CA VAL A 9 -2.71 1.99 11.62
C VAL A 9 -2.14 3.20 12.37
N SER A 10 -2.42 3.34 13.67
CA SER A 10 -1.87 4.43 14.50
C SER A 10 -0.35 4.35 14.59
N ALA A 11 0.19 3.17 14.86
CA ALA A 11 1.64 2.95 14.90
C ALA A 11 2.30 3.27 13.54
N GLY A 12 1.69 2.83 12.44
CA GLY A 12 2.16 3.17 11.10
C GLY A 12 2.20 4.67 10.85
N ASN A 13 1.19 5.42 11.30
CA ASN A 13 1.20 6.88 11.20
C ASN A 13 2.32 7.51 12.04
N GLU A 14 2.52 7.07 13.27
CA GLU A 14 3.56 7.58 14.16
C GLU A 14 4.97 7.36 13.59
N LEU A 15 5.21 6.18 13.01
CA LEU A 15 6.52 5.81 12.43
C LEU A 15 6.92 6.71 11.26
N VAL A 16 5.97 7.14 10.43
CA VAL A 16 6.26 7.94 9.22
C VAL A 16 5.94 9.43 9.40
N ALA A 17 5.38 9.86 10.53
CA ALA A 17 4.96 11.24 10.78
C ALA A 17 6.10 12.26 10.64
N HIS A 18 7.31 11.90 11.08
CA HIS A 18 8.49 12.77 10.98
C HIS A 18 8.93 13.03 9.52
N LEU A 19 8.44 12.25 8.57
CA LEU A 19 8.64 12.41 7.13
C LEU A 19 7.53 13.25 6.47
N GLY A 20 6.56 13.71 7.26
CA GLY A 20 5.37 14.39 6.74
C GLY A 20 4.40 13.44 6.02
N LEU A 21 4.48 12.14 6.28
CA LEU A 21 3.64 11.12 5.66
C LEU A 21 2.57 10.61 6.63
N THR A 22 1.50 10.08 6.06
CA THR A 22 0.56 9.20 6.75
C THR A 22 0.77 7.75 6.32
N SER A 23 0.31 6.80 7.12
CA SER A 23 0.34 5.38 6.75
C SER A 23 -0.36 5.13 5.41
N ALA A 24 -1.50 5.77 5.16
CA ALA A 24 -2.23 5.64 3.90
C ALA A 24 -1.45 6.19 2.70
N TRP A 25 -0.75 7.32 2.86
CA TRP A 25 0.11 7.88 1.81
C TRP A 25 1.29 6.96 1.51
N TRP A 26 1.97 6.49 2.56
CA TRP A 26 3.06 5.56 2.40
C TRP A 26 2.63 4.27 1.68
N GLN A 27 1.50 3.69 2.05
CA GLN A 27 0.97 2.48 1.39
C GLN A 27 0.71 2.70 -0.11
N VAL A 28 0.14 3.84 -0.51
CA VAL A 28 -0.07 4.17 -1.93
C VAL A 28 1.27 4.38 -2.65
N LEU A 29 2.21 5.09 -2.03
CA LEU A 29 3.54 5.29 -2.60
C LEU A 29 4.30 3.96 -2.74
N ALA A 30 4.22 3.08 -1.75
CA ALA A 30 4.82 1.75 -1.80
C ALA A 30 4.18 0.87 -2.90
N ALA A 31 2.85 0.88 -3.02
CA ALA A 31 2.15 0.17 -4.09
C ALA A 31 2.60 0.60 -5.48
N LEU A 32 2.89 1.89 -5.67
CA LEU A 32 3.45 2.42 -6.92
C LEU A 32 4.92 2.04 -7.10
N HIS A 33 5.70 2.01 -6.01
CA HIS A 33 7.13 1.70 -6.07
C HIS A 33 7.42 0.27 -6.49
N TYR A 34 6.62 -0.67 -5.97
CA TYR A 34 6.77 -2.10 -6.25
C TYR A 34 5.96 -2.58 -7.45
N ALA A 35 5.14 -1.72 -8.06
CA ALA A 35 4.43 -2.08 -9.28
C ALA A 35 5.41 -2.23 -10.45
N PRO A 36 5.30 -3.30 -11.27
CA PRO A 36 6.17 -3.51 -12.42
C PRO A 36 5.98 -2.46 -13.52
N THR A 37 4.82 -1.81 -13.53
CA THR A 37 4.45 -0.76 -14.49
C THR A 37 3.63 0.32 -13.81
N PRO A 38 3.60 1.56 -14.35
CA PRO A 38 2.73 2.61 -13.84
C PRO A 38 1.25 2.18 -13.78
N LEU A 39 0.56 2.55 -12.71
CA LEU A 39 -0.81 2.14 -12.45
C LEU A 39 -1.77 3.34 -12.44
N PRO A 40 -3.00 3.20 -12.98
CA PRO A 40 -4.06 4.16 -12.72
C PRO A 40 -4.62 3.99 -11.29
N ALA A 41 -5.19 5.04 -10.72
CA ALA A 41 -5.76 5.04 -9.36
C ALA A 41 -6.75 3.87 -9.11
N ALA A 42 -7.52 3.48 -10.12
CA ALA A 42 -8.45 2.36 -10.01
C ALA A 42 -7.75 1.00 -9.80
N SER A 43 -6.56 0.80 -10.38
CA SER A 43 -5.77 -0.43 -10.17
C SER A 43 -5.10 -0.43 -8.81
N ILE A 44 -4.59 0.72 -8.36
CA ILE A 44 -4.06 0.88 -7.00
C ILE A 44 -5.16 0.54 -5.97
N ALA A 45 -6.36 1.09 -6.15
CA ALA A 45 -7.50 0.84 -5.28
C ALA A 45 -7.84 -0.64 -5.17
N ARG A 46 -7.89 -1.34 -6.30
CA ARG A 46 -8.13 -2.78 -6.38
C ARG A 46 -7.08 -3.58 -5.63
N ASN A 47 -5.80 -3.27 -5.86
CA ASN A 47 -4.68 -3.96 -5.20
C ASN A 47 -4.67 -3.75 -3.69
N MET A 48 -5.17 -2.61 -3.22
CA MET A 48 -5.22 -2.26 -1.80
C MET A 48 -6.55 -2.63 -1.11
N GLY A 49 -7.54 -3.14 -1.84
CA GLY A 49 -8.88 -3.40 -1.29
C GLY A 49 -9.61 -2.12 -0.86
N LEU A 50 -9.30 -0.99 -1.49
CA LEU A 50 -9.88 0.33 -1.20
C LEU A 50 -10.83 0.78 -2.31
N THR A 51 -11.69 1.77 -2.00
CA THR A 51 -12.53 2.39 -3.03
C THR A 51 -11.67 3.28 -3.95
N ARG A 52 -12.05 3.33 -5.24
CA ARG A 52 -11.41 4.23 -6.21
C ARG A 52 -11.39 5.68 -5.75
N GLN A 53 -12.49 6.14 -5.13
CA GLN A 53 -12.58 7.53 -4.64
C GLN A 53 -11.60 7.80 -3.50
N ALA A 54 -11.43 6.85 -2.56
CA ALA A 54 -10.46 6.99 -1.48
C ALA A 54 -9.02 7.11 -2.01
N VAL A 55 -8.64 6.22 -2.93
CA VAL A 55 -7.30 6.27 -3.53
C VAL A 55 -7.12 7.50 -4.39
N GLN A 56 -8.13 7.93 -5.18
CA GLN A 56 -8.05 9.14 -5.98
C GLN A 56 -7.74 10.37 -5.10
N ARG A 57 -8.43 10.53 -3.97
CA ARG A 57 -8.15 11.62 -3.02
C ARG A 57 -6.71 11.59 -2.50
N ILE A 58 -6.21 10.40 -2.16
CA ILE A 58 -4.81 10.25 -1.69
C ILE A 58 -3.85 10.65 -2.81
N VAL A 59 -4.06 10.16 -4.03
CA VAL A 59 -3.18 10.45 -5.17
C VAL A 59 -3.19 11.94 -5.52
N ASP A 60 -4.36 12.60 -5.47
CA ASP A 60 -4.47 14.04 -5.71
C ASP A 60 -3.63 14.84 -4.69
N VAL A 61 -3.74 14.50 -3.41
CA VAL A 61 -2.94 15.13 -2.35
C VAL A 61 -1.45 14.82 -2.51
N LEU A 62 -1.08 13.59 -2.86
CA LEU A 62 0.32 13.24 -3.14
C LEU A 62 0.89 14.02 -4.34
N ALA A 63 0.06 14.31 -5.36
CA ALA A 63 0.45 15.13 -6.49
C ALA A 63 0.64 16.60 -6.08
N GLU A 64 -0.23 17.16 -5.23
CA GLU A 64 -0.07 18.49 -4.65
C GLU A 64 1.22 18.64 -3.85
N HIS A 65 1.66 17.56 -3.17
CA HIS A 65 2.92 17.50 -2.45
C HIS A 65 4.13 17.17 -3.34
N GLY A 66 3.93 16.99 -4.64
CA GLY A 66 4.99 16.67 -5.59
C GLY A 66 5.62 15.29 -5.43
N LEU A 67 4.92 14.35 -4.77
CA LEU A 67 5.39 12.98 -4.55
C LEU A 67 5.02 12.04 -5.70
N VAL A 68 3.94 12.35 -6.41
CA VAL A 68 3.54 11.65 -7.64
C VAL A 68 3.23 12.67 -8.74
N GLU A 69 3.18 12.18 -9.97
CA GLU A 69 2.71 12.93 -11.14
C GLU A 69 1.77 12.08 -11.98
N PHE A 70 0.94 12.74 -12.79
CA PHE A 70 0.03 12.07 -13.70
C PHE A 70 0.61 12.04 -15.11
N GLN A 71 0.59 10.86 -15.72
CA GLN A 71 0.98 10.67 -17.11
C GLN A 71 -0.19 10.18 -17.98
N PRO A 72 -0.20 10.46 -19.30
CA PRO A 72 -1.18 9.90 -20.22
C PRO A 72 -1.15 8.37 -20.18
N ASN A 73 -2.33 7.76 -20.25
CA ASN A 73 -2.46 6.31 -20.36
C ASN A 73 -2.80 5.93 -21.80
N PRO A 74 -1.90 5.31 -22.56
CA PRO A 74 -2.14 4.92 -23.94
C PRO A 74 -3.30 3.93 -24.13
N GLN A 75 -3.60 3.14 -23.08
CA GLN A 75 -4.65 2.12 -23.12
C GLN A 75 -6.02 2.67 -22.73
N HIS A 76 -6.07 3.77 -21.98
CA HIS A 76 -7.32 4.37 -21.49
C HIS A 76 -7.21 5.89 -21.36
N LEU A 77 -7.66 6.62 -22.36
CA LEU A 77 -7.56 8.08 -22.44
C LEU A 77 -8.15 8.84 -21.23
N ARG A 78 -9.10 8.23 -20.51
CA ARG A 78 -9.77 8.86 -19.35
C ARG A 78 -9.15 8.50 -18.00
N ALA A 79 -8.23 7.54 -17.96
CA ALA A 79 -7.61 7.04 -16.72
C ALA A 79 -6.11 7.30 -16.76
N LYS A 80 -5.67 8.43 -16.21
CA LYS A 80 -4.25 8.78 -16.13
C LYS A 80 -3.47 7.75 -15.31
N LEU A 81 -2.22 7.52 -15.69
CA LEU A 81 -1.26 6.74 -14.91
C LEU A 81 -0.70 7.61 -13.80
N VAL A 82 -0.46 7.01 -12.65
CA VAL A 82 0.19 7.64 -11.50
C VAL A 82 1.63 7.16 -11.45
N VAL A 83 2.57 8.07 -11.39
CA VAL A 83 4.01 7.78 -11.41
C VAL A 83 4.69 8.49 -10.24
N LEU A 84 5.61 7.81 -9.58
CA LEU A 84 6.41 8.41 -8.51
C LEU A 84 7.38 9.45 -9.09
N THR A 85 7.46 10.59 -8.43
CA THR A 85 8.56 11.54 -8.65
C THR A 85 9.82 11.08 -7.92
N ARG A 86 10.95 11.76 -8.14
CA ARG A 86 12.17 11.55 -7.34
C ARG A 86 11.92 11.77 -5.84
N ALA A 87 11.09 12.76 -5.50
CA ALA A 87 10.69 13.03 -4.12
C ALA A 87 9.83 11.89 -3.57
N GLY A 88 8.90 11.34 -4.36
CA GLY A 88 8.11 10.17 -4.00
C GLY A 88 8.96 8.94 -3.73
N ILE A 89 9.92 8.62 -4.58
CA ILE A 89 10.87 7.51 -4.37
C ILE A 89 11.68 7.71 -3.09
N LYS A 90 12.15 8.93 -2.83
CA LYS A 90 12.86 9.25 -1.59
C LYS A 90 11.97 9.09 -0.36
N ALA A 91 10.69 9.47 -0.47
CA ALA A 91 9.70 9.33 0.60
C ALA A 91 9.44 7.85 0.94
N VAL A 92 9.29 6.98 -0.08
CA VAL A 92 9.17 5.52 0.13
C VAL A 92 10.37 4.97 0.89
N LYS A 93 11.57 5.21 0.39
CA LYS A 93 12.81 4.73 1.03
C LYS A 93 12.97 5.26 2.46
N GLY A 94 12.61 6.51 2.70
CA GLY A 94 12.60 7.09 4.04
C GLY A 94 11.64 6.38 4.99
N ALA A 95 10.42 6.08 4.52
CA ALA A 95 9.42 5.34 5.29
C ALA A 95 9.87 3.91 5.59
N GLU A 96 10.41 3.19 4.61
CA GLU A 96 10.97 1.84 4.77
C GLU A 96 12.08 1.81 5.83
N ASN A 97 13.01 2.75 5.76
CA ASN A 97 14.07 2.87 6.75
C ASN A 97 13.54 3.17 8.17
N ALA A 98 12.47 3.95 8.27
CA ALA A 98 11.84 4.28 9.56
C ALA A 98 11.11 3.07 10.16
N VAL A 99 10.54 2.21 9.34
CA VAL A 99 9.75 1.04 9.75
C VAL A 99 10.63 -0.20 9.97
N ALA A 100 11.72 -0.34 9.24
CA ALA A 100 12.60 -1.51 9.28
C ALA A 100 13.02 -1.98 10.69
N PRO A 101 13.37 -1.11 11.67
CA PRO A 101 13.70 -1.57 13.03
C PRO A 101 12.51 -2.23 13.75
N VAL A 102 11.29 -1.74 13.50
CA VAL A 102 10.07 -2.29 14.08
C VAL A 102 9.73 -3.62 13.43
N ASP A 103 9.85 -3.71 12.11
CA ASP A 103 9.63 -4.95 11.37
C ASP A 103 10.61 -6.04 11.80
N GLN A 104 11.89 -5.67 11.98
CA GLN A 104 12.90 -6.60 12.51
C GLN A 104 12.54 -7.07 13.93
N ALA A 105 12.16 -6.17 14.82
CA ALA A 105 11.75 -6.54 16.18
C ALA A 105 10.52 -7.43 16.21
N ILE A 106 9.57 -7.22 15.29
CA ILE A 106 8.39 -8.08 15.10
C ILE A 106 8.82 -9.47 14.61
N ALA A 107 9.68 -9.51 13.58
CA ALA A 107 10.18 -10.76 13.02
C ALA A 107 10.95 -11.59 14.05
N ASP A 108 11.82 -10.95 14.84
CA ASP A 108 12.59 -11.61 15.90
C ASP A 108 11.70 -12.17 17.02
N LYS A 109 10.64 -11.43 17.38
CA LYS A 109 9.78 -11.81 18.51
C LYS A 109 8.69 -12.81 18.14
N ILE A 110 8.13 -12.70 16.94
CA ILE A 110 6.99 -13.50 16.49
C ILE A 110 7.44 -14.67 15.62
N GLY A 111 8.48 -14.47 14.82
CA GLY A 111 8.95 -15.39 13.79
C GLY A 111 8.27 -15.14 12.44
N ILE A 112 9.10 -15.18 11.39
CA ILE A 112 8.65 -14.85 10.03
C ILE A 112 7.56 -15.79 9.52
N ASP A 113 7.62 -17.08 9.86
CA ASP A 113 6.64 -18.07 9.39
C ASP A 113 5.26 -17.80 9.98
N ARG A 114 5.18 -17.43 11.26
CA ARG A 114 3.92 -17.06 11.89
C ARG A 114 3.33 -15.77 11.30
N ILE A 115 4.18 -14.84 10.90
CA ILE A 115 3.76 -13.61 10.23
C ILE A 115 3.18 -13.96 8.85
N ARG A 116 3.87 -14.78 8.06
CA ARG A 116 3.39 -15.27 6.76
C ARG A 116 2.06 -16.01 6.87
N ASP A 117 1.92 -16.88 7.86
CA ASP A 117 0.66 -17.61 8.11
C ASP A 117 -0.48 -16.67 8.47
N ALA A 118 -0.23 -15.62 9.26
CA ALA A 118 -1.22 -14.63 9.60
C ALA A 118 -1.66 -13.82 8.37
N VAL A 119 -0.72 -13.40 7.52
CA VAL A 119 -1.02 -12.70 6.26
C VAL A 119 -1.87 -13.58 5.36
N ARG A 120 -1.45 -14.84 5.13
CA ARG A 120 -2.21 -15.79 4.31
C ARG A 120 -3.63 -15.98 4.82
N THR A 121 -3.81 -16.14 6.13
CA THR A 121 -5.14 -16.26 6.74
C THR A 121 -6.01 -15.04 6.49
N LEU A 122 -5.45 -13.83 6.57
CA LEU A 122 -6.17 -12.59 6.28
C LEU A 122 -6.55 -12.49 4.79
N GLU A 123 -5.70 -12.94 3.88
CA GLU A 123 -5.97 -12.99 2.44
C GLU A 123 -7.11 -14.00 2.14
N GLU A 124 -7.07 -15.18 2.75
CA GLU A 124 -8.14 -16.19 2.64
C GLU A 124 -9.47 -15.65 3.16
N MET A 125 -9.47 -14.98 4.32
CA MET A 125 -10.68 -14.33 4.86
C MET A 125 -11.22 -13.25 3.91
N SER A 126 -10.34 -12.44 3.32
CA SER A 126 -10.73 -11.42 2.35
C SER A 126 -11.34 -12.04 1.09
N ALA A 127 -10.78 -13.13 0.60
CA ALA A 127 -11.32 -13.86 -0.56
C ALA A 127 -12.73 -14.42 -0.28
N VAL A 128 -12.93 -15.06 0.86
CA VAL A 128 -14.25 -15.58 1.27
C VAL A 128 -15.28 -14.46 1.39
N ILE A 129 -14.89 -13.31 1.97
CA ILE A 129 -15.79 -12.15 2.09
C ILE A 129 -16.16 -11.61 0.71
N SER A 130 -15.19 -11.48 -0.20
CA SER A 130 -15.42 -11.01 -1.57
C SER A 130 -16.36 -11.94 -2.34
N GLU A 131 -16.18 -13.26 -2.22
CA GLU A 131 -17.06 -14.26 -2.80
C GLU A 131 -18.49 -14.14 -2.25
N TYR A 132 -18.64 -14.01 -0.93
CA TYR A 132 -19.94 -13.86 -0.27
C TYR A 132 -20.68 -12.57 -0.68
N LEU A 133 -19.94 -11.48 -0.92
CA LEU A 133 -20.50 -10.19 -1.35
C LEU A 133 -20.72 -10.12 -2.87
N GLY A 134 -20.31 -11.13 -3.64
CA GLY A 134 -20.42 -11.16 -5.10
C GLY A 134 -19.42 -10.21 -5.80
N ASP A 135 -18.39 -9.76 -5.10
CA ASP A 135 -17.29 -8.99 -5.67
C ASP A 135 -16.31 -9.95 -6.38
N ALA A 136 -15.93 -9.64 -7.61
CA ALA A 136 -14.90 -10.42 -8.30
C ALA A 136 -13.60 -10.39 -7.49
N PRO A 137 -12.90 -11.54 -7.28
CA PRO A 137 -11.69 -11.58 -6.50
C PRO A 137 -10.66 -10.62 -7.08
N SER A 138 -10.23 -9.65 -6.29
CA SER A 138 -9.08 -8.83 -6.64
C SER A 138 -7.87 -9.76 -6.66
N ALA A 139 -7.18 -9.86 -7.79
CA ALA A 139 -5.89 -10.54 -7.87
C ALA A 139 -4.93 -9.79 -6.94
N SER A 140 -4.87 -10.24 -5.69
CA SER A 140 -3.93 -9.77 -4.67
C SER A 140 -2.56 -10.26 -5.10
N SER A 141 -1.79 -9.38 -5.72
CA SER A 141 -0.39 -9.61 -6.01
C SER A 141 0.34 -9.66 -4.66
N SER A 142 0.88 -10.80 -4.33
CA SER A 142 1.68 -11.04 -3.13
C SER A 142 2.83 -10.03 -3.05
N ILE A 143 2.69 -9.03 -2.19
CA ILE A 143 3.77 -8.06 -1.90
C ILE A 143 4.66 -8.61 -0.76
N VAL A 144 4.81 -9.91 -0.65
CA VAL A 144 5.72 -10.53 0.33
C VAL A 144 6.70 -11.45 -0.37
N GLU A 145 7.49 -10.90 -1.30
CA GLU A 145 8.85 -11.41 -1.53
C GLU A 145 9.80 -10.54 -0.71
N LEU A 146 9.97 -10.93 0.56
CA LEU A 146 11.10 -10.48 1.35
C LEU A 146 12.35 -11.06 0.66
N GLN A 147 13.14 -10.18 0.09
CA GLN A 147 14.45 -10.50 -0.49
C GLN A 147 15.29 -11.25 0.56
N GLU A 148 15.82 -12.39 0.13
CA GLU A 148 16.95 -13.06 0.77
C GLU A 148 18.23 -12.22 0.69
#